data_d995b083e13b886ddb091e329cd825cc
#
_entry.id   d995b083e13b886ddb091e329cd825cc
#
_cell.length_a   1.000
_cell.length_b   1.000
_cell.length_c   1.000
_cell.angle_alpha   90.00
_cell.angle_beta   90.00
_cell.angle_gamma   90.00
#
_symmetry.space_group_name_H-M   'P 1'
#
loop_
_entity.id
_entity.type
_entity.pdbx_description
1 polymer ?
#
loop_
_entity_poly.entity_id
_entity_poly.type
_entity_poly.pdbx_seq_one_letter_code
_entity_poly.pdbx_strand_id
1 'polypeptide(L)'
;MKVEDEGEEIFNPYLFIANLPPHAAVRDQSKICLPPTLQSSPELTLVLDLDETLVHCTVDPIQNPDLVFPVNFNGILYQVHVRKRPYLDYFLESVSKNFELVVFTASQSVYANALLDLLDPNRFIRYRLFREACLCVQGNYLKDLEVLGRDLRKVCIPFFYLCLMINFK
;
A
#
# COMPACT_ATOMS: atom_id res chain seq x y z
N MET A 1 31.96 -29.43 -20.87
CA MET A 1 30.52 -29.21 -20.65
C MET A 1 30.42 -27.80 -20.05
N LYS A 2 30.08 -26.82 -20.89
CA LYS A 2 29.91 -25.41 -20.43
C LYS A 2 28.54 -25.34 -19.76
N VAL A 3 28.51 -25.02 -18.47
CA VAL A 3 27.29 -24.60 -17.77
C VAL A 3 27.04 -23.18 -18.27
N GLU A 4 26.03 -23.00 -19.09
CA GLU A 4 25.53 -21.69 -19.44
C GLU A 4 24.87 -21.12 -18.17
N ASP A 5 25.45 -20.07 -17.67
CA ASP A 5 24.92 -19.23 -16.59
C ASP A 5 23.68 -18.54 -17.18
N GLU A 6 22.49 -19.09 -16.88
CA GLU A 6 21.23 -18.42 -17.16
C GLU A 6 21.19 -17.19 -16.24
N GLY A 7 21.70 -16.08 -16.74
CA GLY A 7 21.66 -14.80 -16.04
C GLY A 7 20.22 -14.47 -15.67
N GLU A 8 19.93 -14.36 -14.37
CA GLU A 8 18.64 -13.87 -13.87
C GLU A 8 18.35 -12.53 -14.58
N GLU A 9 17.31 -12.52 -15.38
CA GLU A 9 16.86 -11.33 -16.09
C GLU A 9 16.39 -10.31 -15.04
N ILE A 10 17.21 -9.29 -14.78
CA ILE A 10 16.91 -8.28 -13.76
C ILE A 10 15.61 -7.58 -14.17
N PHE A 11 14.57 -7.71 -13.35
CA PHE A 11 13.27 -7.07 -13.58
C PHE A 11 13.46 -5.56 -13.77
N ASN A 12 13.05 -5.05 -14.93
CA ASN A 12 13.08 -3.63 -15.25
C ASN A 12 11.66 -3.04 -15.15
N PRO A 13 11.35 -2.28 -14.09
CA PRO A 13 10.03 -1.72 -13.87
C PRO A 13 9.60 -0.74 -14.97
N TYR A 14 10.53 -0.02 -15.59
CA TYR A 14 10.22 0.92 -16.68
C TYR A 14 9.79 0.19 -17.95
N LEU A 15 10.49 -0.90 -18.29
CA LEU A 15 10.08 -1.75 -19.43
C LEU A 15 8.76 -2.44 -19.16
N PHE A 16 8.53 -2.90 -17.93
CA PHE A 16 7.25 -3.47 -17.54
C PHE A 16 6.11 -2.46 -17.72
N ILE A 17 6.26 -1.24 -17.22
CA ILE A 17 5.26 -0.17 -17.35
C ILE A 17 5.02 0.19 -18.83
N ALA A 18 6.08 0.30 -19.63
CA ALA A 18 5.96 0.64 -21.05
C ALA A 18 5.25 -0.44 -21.87
N ASN A 19 5.30 -1.70 -21.43
CA ASN A 19 4.68 -2.85 -22.10
C ASN A 19 3.35 -3.29 -21.45
N LEU A 20 2.80 -2.50 -20.53
CA LEU A 20 1.48 -2.81 -19.96
C LEU A 20 0.42 -2.86 -21.07
N PRO A 21 -0.47 -3.86 -21.05
CA PRO A 21 -1.60 -3.90 -21.96
C PRO A 21 -2.50 -2.68 -21.75
N PRO A 22 -3.29 -2.27 -22.76
CA PRO A 22 -4.24 -1.17 -22.60
C PRO A 22 -5.14 -1.39 -21.38
N HIS A 23 -5.34 -0.38 -20.56
CA HIS A 23 -6.10 -0.44 -19.32
C HIS A 23 -7.49 -1.10 -19.51
N ALA A 24 -8.20 -0.74 -20.57
CA ALA A 24 -9.51 -1.32 -20.92
C ALA A 24 -9.49 -2.84 -21.18
N ALA A 25 -8.33 -3.42 -21.51
CA ALA A 25 -8.19 -4.85 -21.80
C ALA A 25 -7.96 -5.70 -20.53
N VAL A 26 -7.51 -5.09 -19.44
CA VAL A 26 -7.14 -5.80 -18.20
C VAL A 26 -8.03 -5.46 -17.02
N ARG A 27 -8.82 -4.40 -17.14
CA ARG A 27 -9.67 -3.90 -16.07
C ARG A 27 -11.02 -4.62 -16.02
N ASP A 28 -11.45 -4.99 -14.83
CA ASP A 28 -12.84 -5.30 -14.54
C ASP A 28 -13.61 -4.00 -14.25
N GLN A 29 -14.33 -3.48 -15.25
CA GLN A 29 -15.07 -2.22 -15.18
C GLN A 29 -16.20 -2.25 -14.12
N SER A 30 -16.61 -3.44 -13.65
CA SER A 30 -17.64 -3.57 -12.63
C SER A 30 -17.09 -3.42 -11.20
N LYS A 31 -15.76 -3.44 -11.02
CA LYS A 31 -15.13 -3.47 -9.71
C LYS A 31 -14.93 -2.08 -9.11
N ILE A 32 -15.98 -1.55 -8.49
CA ILE A 32 -15.85 -0.41 -7.56
C ILE A 32 -15.77 -0.97 -6.14
N CYS A 33 -14.70 -0.65 -5.43
CA CYS A 33 -14.38 -1.22 -4.13
C CYS A 33 -14.88 -0.36 -2.95
N LEU A 34 -15.09 0.94 -3.15
CA LEU A 34 -15.54 1.84 -2.10
C LEU A 34 -17.01 2.23 -2.27
N PRO A 35 -17.74 2.47 -1.17
CA PRO A 35 -19.09 2.99 -1.25
C PRO A 35 -19.09 4.43 -1.83
N PRO A 36 -20.26 4.93 -2.30
CA PRO A 36 -20.39 6.31 -2.73
C PRO A 36 -19.93 7.30 -1.66
N THR A 37 -19.35 8.42 -2.11
CA THR A 37 -18.89 9.49 -1.21
C THR A 37 -20.08 10.05 -0.40
N LEU A 38 -19.92 10.14 0.91
CA LEU A 38 -20.93 10.79 1.75
C LEU A 38 -20.82 12.31 1.62
N GLN A 39 -21.97 13.00 1.75
CA GLN A 39 -22.00 14.48 1.70
C GLN A 39 -21.14 15.15 2.79
N SER A 40 -20.91 14.46 3.93
CA SER A 40 -20.08 14.93 5.03
C SER A 40 -18.59 14.58 4.87
N SER A 41 -18.19 13.86 3.83
CA SER A 41 -16.79 13.50 3.60
C SER A 41 -16.02 14.68 3.01
N PRO A 42 -14.71 14.79 3.29
CA PRO A 42 -13.84 15.68 2.57
C PRO A 42 -13.95 15.47 1.05
N GLU A 43 -13.83 16.54 0.30
CA GLU A 43 -13.96 16.51 -1.16
C GLU A 43 -12.76 15.83 -1.85
N LEU A 44 -11.58 15.93 -1.22
CA LEU A 44 -10.33 15.38 -1.73
C LEU A 44 -10.07 14.01 -1.09
N THR A 45 -9.62 13.06 -1.90
CA THR A 45 -9.21 11.72 -1.45
C THR A 45 -7.68 11.62 -1.48
N LEU A 46 -7.08 11.20 -0.36
CA LEU A 46 -5.66 10.93 -0.25
C LEU A 46 -5.44 9.42 -0.18
N VAL A 47 -4.79 8.87 -1.19
CA VAL A 47 -4.46 7.44 -1.27
C VAL A 47 -3.03 7.24 -0.76
N LEU A 48 -2.90 6.44 0.30
CA LEU A 48 -1.64 6.14 0.96
C LEU A 48 -1.26 4.69 0.70
N ASP A 49 -0.01 4.46 0.34
CA ASP A 49 0.58 3.13 0.41
C ASP A 49 0.98 2.82 1.86
N LEU A 50 1.21 1.56 2.19
CA LEU A 50 1.52 1.09 3.53
C LEU A 50 3.01 0.80 3.69
N ASP A 51 3.48 -0.27 3.07
CA ASP A 51 4.84 -0.76 3.22
C ASP A 51 5.83 0.17 2.51
N GLU A 52 6.97 0.46 3.14
CA GLU A 52 8.00 1.43 2.71
C GLU A 52 7.47 2.86 2.53
N THR A 53 6.20 3.09 2.89
CA THR A 53 5.55 4.41 2.80
C THR A 53 5.16 4.96 4.17
N LEU A 54 4.28 4.30 4.89
CA LEU A 54 3.90 4.68 6.27
C LEU A 54 4.76 3.97 7.31
N VAL A 55 5.20 2.76 7.01
CA VAL A 55 5.99 1.90 7.89
C VAL A 55 7.05 1.12 7.12
N HIS A 56 8.05 0.63 7.86
CA HIS A 56 8.94 -0.44 7.43
C HIS A 56 8.69 -1.67 8.32
N CYS A 57 8.45 -2.83 7.71
CA CYS A 57 8.13 -4.07 8.41
C CYS A 57 9.06 -5.21 8.02
N THR A 58 9.46 -6.01 9.01
CA THR A 58 10.30 -7.20 8.80
C THR A 58 9.94 -8.30 9.78
N VAL A 59 10.20 -9.55 9.40
CA VAL A 59 10.12 -10.71 10.29
C VAL A 59 11.44 -10.93 11.04
N ASP A 60 12.53 -10.38 10.55
CA ASP A 60 13.81 -10.39 11.24
C ASP A 60 13.80 -9.38 12.40
N PRO A 61 14.31 -9.75 13.58
CA PRO A 61 14.36 -8.83 14.71
C PRO A 61 15.18 -7.57 14.40
N ILE A 62 14.60 -6.41 14.68
CA ILE A 62 15.27 -5.11 14.56
C ILE A 62 15.47 -4.47 15.94
N GLN A 63 16.47 -3.57 16.04
CA GLN A 63 16.68 -2.82 17.28
C GLN A 63 15.57 -1.79 17.48
N ASN A 64 14.99 -1.74 18.69
CA ASN A 64 13.99 -0.76 19.10
C ASN A 64 12.83 -0.61 18.08
N PRO A 65 12.06 -1.68 17.79
CA PRO A 65 10.87 -1.56 16.95
C PRO A 65 9.81 -0.70 17.65
N ASP A 66 9.06 0.08 16.88
CA ASP A 66 7.93 0.85 17.43
C ASP A 66 6.75 -0.05 17.80
N LEU A 67 6.55 -1.16 17.05
CA LEU A 67 5.53 -2.17 17.31
C LEU A 67 6.08 -3.56 16.99
N VAL A 68 5.55 -4.56 17.71
CA VAL A 68 5.74 -5.98 17.39
C VAL A 68 4.39 -6.67 17.51
N PHE A 69 3.98 -7.42 16.50
CA PHE A 69 2.72 -8.14 16.54
C PHE A 69 2.78 -9.47 15.78
N PRO A 70 1.98 -10.46 16.20
CA PRO A 70 1.93 -11.76 15.55
C PRO A 70 1.02 -11.72 14.32
N VAL A 71 1.44 -12.39 13.25
CA VAL A 71 0.63 -12.66 12.06
C VAL A 71 0.65 -14.15 11.78
N ASN A 72 -0.54 -14.74 11.66
CA ASN A 72 -0.66 -16.12 11.20
C ASN A 72 -0.79 -16.13 9.67
N PHE A 73 0.20 -16.71 9.01
CA PHE A 73 0.20 -16.85 7.56
C PHE A 73 0.38 -18.33 7.20
N ASN A 74 -0.60 -18.92 6.53
CA ASN A 74 -0.63 -20.33 6.15
C ASN A 74 -0.35 -21.31 7.32
N GLY A 75 -0.87 -21.00 8.53
CA GLY A 75 -0.68 -21.81 9.72
C GLY A 75 0.65 -21.57 10.45
N ILE A 76 1.52 -20.72 9.93
CA ILE A 76 2.79 -20.34 10.58
C ILE A 76 2.61 -18.98 11.23
N LEU A 77 3.00 -18.89 12.50
CA LEU A 77 2.96 -17.65 13.27
C LEU A 77 4.29 -16.90 13.13
N TYR A 78 4.23 -15.73 12.52
CA TYR A 78 5.37 -14.82 12.37
C TYR A 78 5.25 -13.67 13.36
N GLN A 79 6.39 -13.25 13.93
CA GLN A 79 6.48 -11.98 14.67
C GLN A 79 6.93 -10.90 13.70
N VAL A 80 6.07 -9.90 13.50
CA VAL A 80 6.38 -8.77 12.61
C VAL A 80 6.87 -7.60 13.45
N HIS A 81 8.06 -7.14 13.13
CA HIS A 81 8.70 -5.96 13.73
C HIS A 81 8.47 -4.75 12.83
N VAL A 82 7.98 -3.67 13.42
CA VAL A 82 7.55 -2.49 12.68
C VAL A 82 8.34 -1.26 13.11
N ARG A 83 8.77 -0.48 12.14
CA ARG A 83 9.25 0.87 12.34
C ARG A 83 8.31 1.85 11.64
N LYS A 84 7.73 2.75 12.42
CA LYS A 84 6.88 3.82 11.89
C LYS A 84 7.73 4.86 11.15
N ARG A 85 7.16 5.46 10.11
CA ARG A 85 7.72 6.70 9.58
C ARG A 85 7.70 7.78 10.67
N PRO A 86 8.75 8.60 10.80
CA PRO A 86 8.75 9.72 11.73
C PRO A 86 7.52 10.61 11.54
N TYR A 87 6.89 11.00 12.65
CA TYR A 87 5.69 11.84 12.68
C TYR A 87 4.43 11.24 12.02
N LEU A 88 4.34 9.92 11.86
CA LEU A 88 3.19 9.26 11.22
C LEU A 88 1.86 9.62 11.89
N ASP A 89 1.78 9.56 13.21
CA ASP A 89 0.55 9.83 13.95
C ASP A 89 0.08 11.27 13.74
N TYR A 90 1.00 12.23 13.81
CA TYR A 90 0.73 13.65 13.51
C TYR A 90 0.31 13.88 12.05
N PHE A 91 0.95 13.18 11.12
CA PHE A 91 0.61 13.24 9.69
C PHE A 91 -0.83 12.78 9.47
N LEU A 92 -1.20 11.58 9.95
CA LEU A 92 -2.54 11.03 9.77
C LEU A 92 -3.62 11.95 10.37
N GLU A 93 -3.39 12.46 11.59
CA GLU A 93 -4.30 13.42 12.21
C GLU A 93 -4.45 14.70 11.38
N SER A 94 -3.34 15.23 10.89
CA SER A 94 -3.35 16.52 10.16
C SER A 94 -4.06 16.40 8.82
N VAL A 95 -3.79 15.35 8.04
CA VAL A 95 -4.37 15.19 6.70
C VAL A 95 -5.82 14.71 6.74
N SER A 96 -6.23 13.99 7.80
CA SER A 96 -7.63 13.54 7.96
C SER A 96 -8.64 14.68 8.04
N LYS A 97 -8.21 15.89 8.41
CA LYS A 97 -9.06 17.07 8.51
C LYS A 97 -9.53 17.59 7.13
N ASN A 98 -8.76 17.32 6.09
CA ASN A 98 -9.00 17.86 4.76
C ASN A 98 -9.17 16.79 3.67
N PHE A 99 -8.83 15.54 3.97
CA PHE A 99 -8.85 14.44 3.01
C PHE A 99 -9.65 13.24 3.52
N GLU A 100 -10.38 12.60 2.62
CA GLU A 100 -10.82 11.22 2.80
C GLU A 100 -9.59 10.30 2.66
N LEU A 101 -9.13 9.70 3.76
CA LEU A 101 -7.94 8.86 3.75
C LEU A 101 -8.29 7.44 3.32
N VAL A 102 -7.56 6.94 2.33
CA VAL A 102 -7.66 5.57 1.83
C VAL A 102 -6.26 4.95 1.85
N VAL A 103 -6.08 3.86 2.58
CA VAL A 103 -4.89 3.02 2.39
C VAL A 103 -5.15 2.07 1.25
N PHE A 104 -4.22 2.03 0.28
CA PHE A 104 -4.26 1.09 -0.82
C PHE A 104 -2.89 0.40 -0.95
N THR A 105 -2.82 -0.85 -0.53
CA THR A 105 -1.57 -1.63 -0.48
C THR A 105 -1.66 -2.91 -1.32
N ALA A 106 -0.52 -3.35 -1.87
CA ALA A 106 -0.38 -4.67 -2.48
C ALA A 106 -0.18 -5.80 -1.45
N SER A 107 -0.18 -5.48 -0.17
CA SER A 107 -0.09 -6.45 0.92
C SER A 107 -1.41 -7.19 1.15
N GLN A 108 -1.31 -8.40 1.70
CA GLN A 108 -2.49 -9.20 2.02
C GLN A 108 -3.25 -8.64 3.22
N SER A 109 -4.58 -8.74 3.17
CA SER A 109 -5.48 -8.20 4.19
C SER A 109 -5.22 -8.74 5.59
N VAL A 110 -4.83 -10.01 5.73
CA VAL A 110 -4.53 -10.64 7.03
C VAL A 110 -3.40 -9.92 7.79
N TYR A 111 -2.36 -9.50 7.07
CA TYR A 111 -1.26 -8.73 7.62
C TYR A 111 -1.64 -7.25 7.77
N ALA A 112 -2.08 -6.63 6.68
CA ALA A 112 -2.26 -5.19 6.62
C ALA A 112 -3.37 -4.68 7.54
N ASN A 113 -4.47 -5.43 7.75
CA ASN A 113 -5.50 -5.06 8.72
C ASN A 113 -4.98 -5.07 10.14
N ALA A 114 -4.27 -6.15 10.54
CA ALA A 114 -3.70 -6.24 11.89
C ALA A 114 -2.74 -5.09 12.18
N LEU A 115 -1.90 -4.74 11.20
CA LEU A 115 -0.98 -3.60 11.30
C LEU A 115 -1.73 -2.27 11.40
N LEU A 116 -2.70 -2.02 10.52
CA LEU A 116 -3.46 -0.75 10.49
C LEU A 116 -4.31 -0.54 11.74
N ASP A 117 -4.80 -1.61 12.38
CA ASP A 117 -5.51 -1.50 13.66
C ASP A 117 -4.60 -1.00 14.79
N LEU A 118 -3.30 -1.31 14.72
CA LEU A 118 -2.30 -0.83 15.68
C LEU A 118 -1.78 0.58 15.32
N LEU A 119 -1.69 0.90 14.02
CA LEU A 119 -1.17 2.19 13.55
C LEU A 119 -2.18 3.32 13.68
N ASP A 120 -3.46 3.02 13.50
CA ASP A 120 -4.54 4.01 13.43
C ASP A 120 -5.65 3.72 14.45
N PRO A 121 -5.36 3.79 15.77
CA PRO A 121 -6.35 3.59 16.81
C PRO A 121 -7.47 4.64 16.79
N ASN A 122 -7.22 5.82 16.23
CA ASN A 122 -8.18 6.91 16.10
C ASN A 122 -9.06 6.80 14.84
N ARG A 123 -8.77 5.82 13.96
CA ARG A 123 -9.54 5.56 12.74
C ARG A 123 -9.61 6.77 11.80
N PHE A 124 -8.51 7.46 11.62
CA PHE A 124 -8.35 8.52 10.61
C PHE A 124 -8.44 7.96 9.19
N ILE A 125 -7.93 6.72 8.97
CA ILE A 125 -8.00 6.02 7.69
C ILE A 125 -9.42 5.47 7.52
N ARG A 126 -10.14 6.03 6.57
CA ARG A 126 -11.55 5.72 6.35
C ARG A 126 -11.77 4.40 5.63
N TYR A 127 -10.92 4.10 4.63
CA TYR A 127 -11.02 2.89 3.83
C TYR A 127 -9.67 2.23 3.68
N ARG A 128 -9.69 0.90 3.55
CA ARG A 128 -8.52 0.05 3.40
C ARG A 128 -8.73 -0.85 2.20
N LEU A 129 -7.86 -0.76 1.21
CA LEU A 129 -7.82 -1.61 0.03
C LEU A 129 -6.52 -2.41 0.05
N PHE A 130 -6.64 -3.70 -0.18
CA PHE A 130 -5.55 -4.65 -0.08
C PHE A 130 -5.25 -5.27 -1.45
N ARG A 131 -4.37 -6.25 -1.48
CA ARG A 131 -3.97 -6.99 -2.69
C ARG A 131 -5.16 -7.43 -3.54
N GLU A 132 -6.26 -7.83 -2.93
CA GLU A 132 -7.47 -8.30 -3.59
C GLU A 132 -8.18 -7.19 -4.40
N ALA A 133 -7.88 -5.94 -4.09
CA ALA A 133 -8.35 -4.78 -4.85
C ALA A 133 -7.39 -4.38 -5.97
N CYS A 134 -6.16 -4.90 -5.98
CA CYS A 134 -5.20 -4.65 -7.04
C CYS A 134 -5.55 -5.42 -8.32
N LEU A 135 -5.07 -4.90 -9.44
CA LEU A 135 -5.06 -5.58 -10.71
C LEU A 135 -3.77 -6.40 -10.83
N CYS A 136 -3.88 -7.72 -11.01
CA CYS A 136 -2.71 -8.58 -11.21
C CYS A 136 -2.37 -8.68 -12.70
N VAL A 137 -1.19 -8.19 -13.08
CA VAL A 137 -0.66 -8.28 -14.44
C VAL A 137 0.71 -8.96 -14.40
N GLN A 138 0.83 -10.12 -15.00
CA GLN A 138 2.08 -10.91 -15.03
C GLN A 138 2.73 -11.08 -13.64
N GLY A 139 1.92 -11.32 -12.60
CA GLY A 139 2.37 -11.49 -11.23
C GLY A 139 2.63 -10.19 -10.45
N ASN A 140 2.55 -9.03 -11.11
CA ASN A 140 2.68 -7.72 -10.46
C ASN A 140 1.30 -7.16 -10.08
N TYR A 141 1.22 -6.57 -8.89
CA TYR A 141 -0.02 -5.99 -8.37
C TYR A 141 -0.04 -4.48 -8.62
N LEU A 142 -0.95 -4.06 -9.51
CA LEU A 142 -1.14 -2.66 -9.90
C LEU A 142 -2.32 -2.07 -9.13
N LYS A 143 -2.15 -0.86 -8.63
CA LYS A 143 -3.19 -0.10 -7.94
C LYS A 143 -3.98 0.70 -8.96
N ASP A 144 -5.08 0.12 -9.45
CA ASP A 144 -6.03 0.82 -10.32
C ASP A 144 -6.88 1.79 -9.50
N LEU A 145 -6.67 3.08 -9.65
CA LEU A 145 -7.38 4.10 -8.87
C LEU A 145 -8.86 4.24 -9.23
N GLU A 146 -9.28 3.73 -10.38
CA GLU A 146 -10.70 3.78 -10.76
C GLU A 146 -11.57 2.89 -9.86
N VAL A 147 -10.97 1.87 -9.21
CA VAL A 147 -11.70 1.04 -8.20
C VAL A 147 -12.17 1.83 -6.99
N LEU A 148 -11.64 3.04 -6.78
CA LEU A 148 -12.08 3.93 -5.71
C LEU A 148 -13.50 4.47 -5.95
N GLY A 149 -13.96 4.55 -7.22
CA GLY A 149 -15.22 5.20 -7.55
C GLY A 149 -15.23 6.68 -7.15
N ARG A 150 -14.08 7.36 -7.25
CA ARG A 150 -13.88 8.78 -6.96
C ARG A 150 -13.54 9.53 -8.25
N ASP A 151 -13.81 10.83 -8.28
CA ASP A 151 -13.30 11.70 -9.34
C ASP A 151 -11.78 11.78 -9.25
N LEU A 152 -11.07 11.19 -10.22
CA LEU A 152 -9.61 11.11 -10.19
C LEU A 152 -8.92 12.48 -10.19
N ARG A 153 -9.61 13.55 -10.59
CA ARG A 153 -9.11 14.94 -10.48
C ARG A 153 -9.01 15.41 -9.02
N LYS A 154 -9.67 14.71 -8.11
CA LYS A 154 -9.72 14.96 -6.66
C LYS A 154 -9.00 13.89 -5.84
N VAL A 155 -8.26 12.99 -6.51
CA VAL A 155 -7.47 11.95 -5.87
C VAL A 155 -6.00 12.36 -5.88
N CYS A 156 -5.39 12.36 -4.70
CA CYS A 156 -3.97 12.63 -4.51
C CYS A 156 -3.25 11.35 -4.05
N ILE A 157 -2.05 11.11 -4.58
CA ILE A 157 -1.13 10.08 -4.11
C ILE A 157 0.17 10.78 -3.72
N PRO A 158 0.58 10.73 -2.45
CA PRO A 158 1.85 11.31 -2.06
C PRO A 158 2.99 10.42 -2.59
N PHE A 159 3.96 11.06 -3.24
CA PHE A 159 5.12 10.37 -3.79
C PHE A 159 6.30 10.54 -2.83
N PHE A 160 6.59 9.52 -2.03
CA PHE A 160 7.66 9.58 -1.01
C PHE A 160 9.02 9.05 -1.48
N TYR A 161 9.21 8.84 -2.76
CA TYR A 161 10.38 8.12 -3.31
C TYR A 161 11.75 8.75 -3.01
N LEU A 162 11.82 10.05 -2.74
CA LEU A 162 13.12 10.74 -2.55
C LEU A 162 13.59 10.83 -1.08
N CYS A 163 12.71 10.62 -0.11
CA CYS A 163 13.06 10.78 1.31
C CYS A 163 13.40 9.46 2.03
N LEU A 164 13.14 8.31 1.41
CA LEU A 164 13.25 7.00 2.07
C LEU A 164 14.66 6.45 2.18
N MET A 165 15.58 6.86 1.28
CA MET A 165 16.94 6.34 1.27
C MET A 165 17.86 6.90 2.37
N ILE A 166 17.43 7.94 3.10
CA ILE A 166 18.34 8.67 4.00
C ILE A 166 18.14 8.35 5.49
N ASN A 167 17.00 7.77 5.91
CA ASN A 167 16.66 7.68 7.34
C ASN A 167 16.34 6.30 7.91
N PHE A 168 16.57 5.21 7.18
CA PHE A 168 16.47 3.84 7.72
C PHE A 168 17.83 3.21 8.04
N LYS A 169 18.81 4.01 8.48
CA LYS A 169 20.05 3.51 9.08
C LYS A 169 19.95 3.44 10.59
#